data_4dcb1a4df133c8b989365210e2ad433e
#
_entry.id   4dcb1a4df133c8b989365210e2ad433e
#
_cell.length_a   1.000
_cell.length_b   1.000
_cell.length_c   1.000
_cell.angle_alpha   90.00
_cell.angle_beta   90.00
_cell.angle_gamma   90.00
#
_symmetry.space_group_name_H-M   'P 1'
#
loop_
_entity.id
_entity.type
_entity.pdbx_description
1 polymer ?
#
loop_
_entity_poly.entity_id
_entity_poly.type
_entity_poly.pdbx_seq_one_letter_code
_entity_poly.pdbx_strand_id
1 'polypeptide(L)'
;MKQTIEAARVTTPTDREIRIERVFAAPRDLVWRAFTDPQMVAQWWGRGNKLVIERMEVERGGHWRFVEHGPEGVHGFEGRYRQVTPPERLVQTFEWDGMPGHVAVETATFEDLGDGRTRVVNTSLFHTTEERDGMLSSGMEQGLNESYAALDRLLAKLG
;
A
#
# COMPACT_ATOMS: atom_id res chain seq x y z
N MET A 1 -16.91 -23.30 5.63
CA MET A 1 -17.53 -22.28 4.80
C MET A 1 -16.45 -21.33 4.27
N LYS A 2 -16.50 -21.10 2.98
CA LYS A 2 -15.48 -20.30 2.33
C LYS A 2 -15.74 -18.81 2.58
N GLN A 3 -14.77 -18.13 3.13
CA GLN A 3 -14.88 -16.69 3.38
C GLN A 3 -14.65 -15.94 2.08
N THR A 4 -15.62 -15.12 1.68
CA THR A 4 -15.48 -14.29 0.48
C THR A 4 -14.77 -13.01 0.86
N ILE A 5 -13.64 -12.73 0.19
CA ILE A 5 -12.92 -11.49 0.35
C ILE A 5 -13.28 -10.60 -0.84
N GLU A 6 -13.85 -9.45 -0.53
CA GLU A 6 -14.24 -8.49 -1.56
C GLU A 6 -13.01 -7.78 -2.13
N ALA A 7 -13.13 -7.32 -3.37
CA ALA A 7 -12.11 -6.47 -3.98
C ALA A 7 -11.97 -5.16 -3.21
N ALA A 8 -10.86 -4.47 -3.41
CA ALA A 8 -10.64 -3.17 -2.80
C ALA A 8 -11.72 -2.18 -3.22
N ARG A 9 -12.21 -1.42 -2.27
CA ARG A 9 -13.16 -0.35 -2.52
C ARG A 9 -12.40 0.96 -2.67
N VAL A 10 -12.51 1.59 -3.84
CA VAL A 10 -11.84 2.85 -4.15
C VAL A 10 -12.86 3.97 -4.15
N THR A 11 -12.64 5.00 -3.33
CA THR A 11 -13.51 6.18 -3.24
C THR A 11 -12.68 7.46 -3.26
N THR A 12 -13.34 8.58 -3.52
CA THR A 12 -12.70 9.90 -3.57
C THR A 12 -13.40 10.84 -2.58
N PRO A 13 -13.02 10.79 -1.28
CA PRO A 13 -13.72 11.56 -0.25
C PRO A 13 -13.59 13.08 -0.40
N THR A 14 -12.51 13.55 -1.03
CA THR A 14 -12.32 14.97 -1.35
C THR A 14 -11.74 15.11 -2.74
N ASP A 15 -11.60 16.36 -3.21
CA ASP A 15 -11.05 16.66 -4.55
C ASP A 15 -9.60 16.21 -4.73
N ARG A 16 -8.88 16.00 -3.64
CA ARG A 16 -7.46 15.67 -3.68
C ARG A 16 -7.13 14.32 -3.03
N GLU A 17 -8.14 13.53 -2.67
CA GLU A 17 -7.92 12.25 -1.98
C GLU A 17 -8.42 11.06 -2.77
N ILE A 18 -7.70 9.94 -2.60
CA ILE A 18 -8.16 8.60 -2.99
C ILE A 18 -8.15 7.77 -1.72
N ARG A 19 -9.28 7.13 -1.41
CA ARG A 19 -9.37 6.20 -0.28
C ARG A 19 -9.56 4.79 -0.78
N ILE A 20 -8.77 3.88 -0.25
CA ILE A 20 -8.82 2.46 -0.58
C ILE A 20 -9.12 1.70 0.70
N GLU A 21 -10.18 0.88 0.67
CA GLU A 21 -10.55 0.02 1.81
C GLU A 21 -10.53 -1.44 1.38
N ARG A 22 -9.96 -2.29 2.20
CA ARG A 22 -9.86 -3.71 1.89
C ARG A 22 -9.78 -4.52 3.18
N VAL A 23 -10.57 -5.60 3.24
CA VAL A 23 -10.51 -6.55 4.36
C VAL A 23 -9.58 -7.71 3.98
N PHE A 24 -8.70 -8.06 4.91
CA PHE A 24 -7.79 -9.20 4.76
C PHE A 24 -8.12 -10.27 5.81
N ALA A 25 -8.05 -11.53 5.40
CA ALA A 25 -8.36 -12.67 6.25
C ALA A 25 -7.13 -13.07 7.09
N ALA A 26 -6.68 -12.17 7.92
CA ALA A 26 -5.53 -12.36 8.80
C ALA A 26 -5.60 -11.39 9.99
N PRO A 27 -4.99 -11.76 11.15
CA PRO A 27 -4.98 -10.87 12.31
C PRO A 27 -4.16 -9.61 12.05
N ARG A 28 -4.52 -8.55 12.76
CA ARG A 28 -3.93 -7.23 12.58
C ARG A 28 -2.40 -7.21 12.68
N ASP A 29 -1.84 -7.94 13.63
CA ASP A 29 -0.38 -7.98 13.80
C ASP A 29 0.32 -8.55 12.57
N LEU A 30 -0.26 -9.57 11.96
CA LEU A 30 0.31 -10.18 10.75
C LEU A 30 0.17 -9.24 9.55
N VAL A 31 -0.98 -8.59 9.40
CA VAL A 31 -1.19 -7.62 8.32
C VAL A 31 -0.23 -6.43 8.47
N TRP A 32 -0.06 -5.94 9.70
CA TRP A 32 0.91 -4.87 9.99
C TRP A 32 2.31 -5.29 9.55
N ARG A 33 2.73 -6.50 9.90
CA ARG A 33 4.05 -7.01 9.49
C ARG A 33 4.18 -7.09 7.98
N ALA A 34 3.12 -7.51 7.29
CA ALA A 34 3.14 -7.60 5.83
C ALA A 34 3.37 -6.24 5.16
N PHE A 35 3.00 -5.15 5.83
CA PHE A 35 3.19 -3.78 5.32
C PHE A 35 4.50 -3.14 5.80
N THR A 36 5.18 -3.72 6.77
CA THR A 36 6.35 -3.09 7.41
C THR A 36 7.62 -3.93 7.40
N ASP A 37 7.52 -5.21 7.06
CA ASP A 37 8.68 -6.09 6.94
C ASP A 37 9.13 -6.13 5.48
N PRO A 38 10.37 -5.74 5.17
CA PRO A 38 10.84 -5.70 3.78
C PRO A 38 10.76 -7.04 3.05
N GLN A 39 11.02 -8.16 3.74
CA GLN A 39 10.92 -9.46 3.12
C GLN A 39 9.49 -9.81 2.72
N MET A 40 8.51 -9.35 3.49
CA MET A 40 7.09 -9.56 3.17
C MET A 40 6.63 -8.59 2.08
N VAL A 41 6.98 -7.31 2.18
CA VAL A 41 6.62 -6.29 1.18
C VAL A 41 7.10 -6.70 -0.20
N ALA A 42 8.32 -7.23 -0.30
CA ALA A 42 8.89 -7.66 -1.58
C ALA A 42 8.08 -8.76 -2.27
N GLN A 43 7.22 -9.47 -1.53
CA GLN A 43 6.44 -10.58 -2.08
C GLN A 43 5.07 -10.17 -2.62
N TRP A 44 4.56 -9.00 -2.25
CA TRP A 44 3.22 -8.62 -2.69
C TRP A 44 3.13 -7.22 -3.33
N TRP A 45 3.98 -6.30 -2.95
CA TRP A 45 3.98 -4.95 -3.52
C TRP A 45 4.59 -5.01 -4.93
N GLY A 46 4.04 -4.27 -5.90
CA GLY A 46 4.64 -4.20 -7.24
C GLY A 46 3.84 -4.89 -8.34
N ARG A 47 2.57 -5.18 -8.11
CA ARG A 47 1.64 -5.63 -9.16
C ARG A 47 2.10 -6.93 -9.86
N GLY A 48 2.69 -7.83 -9.10
CA GLY A 48 3.20 -9.10 -9.63
C GLY A 48 4.59 -9.02 -10.25
N ASN A 49 5.19 -7.84 -10.30
CA ASN A 49 6.53 -7.64 -10.83
C ASN A 49 7.59 -7.84 -9.73
N LYS A 50 8.82 -8.09 -10.15
CA LYS A 50 9.94 -8.19 -9.20
C LYS A 50 10.13 -6.86 -8.50
N LEU A 51 10.15 -6.89 -7.17
CA LEU A 51 10.36 -5.70 -6.35
C LEU A 51 11.69 -5.80 -5.59
N VAL A 52 12.53 -4.80 -5.73
CA VAL A 52 13.78 -4.68 -4.97
C VAL A 52 13.56 -3.60 -3.91
N ILE A 53 13.72 -3.99 -2.64
CA ILE A 53 13.63 -3.06 -1.51
C ILE A 53 15.04 -2.49 -1.29
N GLU A 54 15.28 -1.28 -1.78
CA GLU A 54 16.59 -0.63 -1.62
C GLU A 54 16.77 -0.03 -0.25
N ARG A 55 15.69 0.52 0.33
CA ARG A 55 15.67 1.07 1.67
C ARG A 55 14.29 0.86 2.28
N MET A 56 14.27 0.57 3.56
CA MET A 56 13.01 0.51 4.30
C MET A 56 13.29 0.67 5.79
N GLU A 57 13.42 1.93 6.20
CA GLU A 57 13.67 2.30 7.60
C GLU A 57 12.33 2.66 8.24
N VAL A 58 11.65 1.67 8.81
CA VAL A 58 10.29 1.84 9.33
C VAL A 58 10.33 2.48 10.71
N GLU A 59 10.55 3.79 10.71
CA GLU A 59 10.58 4.63 11.89
C GLU A 59 10.27 6.06 11.47
N ARG A 60 9.83 6.89 12.38
CA ARG A 60 9.55 8.29 12.07
C ARG A 60 10.79 8.97 11.48
N GLY A 61 10.64 9.57 10.31
CA GLY A 61 11.72 10.20 9.56
C GLY A 61 12.53 9.25 8.71
N GLY A 62 12.27 7.94 8.79
CA GLY A 62 12.98 6.94 8.01
C GLY A 62 12.66 7.03 6.53
N HIS A 63 13.60 6.57 5.70
CA HIS A 63 13.47 6.60 4.25
C HIS A 63 13.09 5.21 3.74
N TRP A 64 12.17 5.15 2.77
CA TRP A 64 11.87 3.91 2.05
C TRP A 64 12.07 4.14 0.56
N ARG A 65 12.55 3.10 -0.14
CA ARG A 65 12.69 3.13 -1.60
C ARG A 65 12.53 1.73 -2.15
N PHE A 66 11.55 1.58 -3.05
CA PHE A 66 11.23 0.33 -3.73
C PHE A 66 11.43 0.52 -5.23
N VAL A 67 12.04 -0.48 -5.89
CA VAL A 67 12.24 -0.45 -7.33
C VAL A 67 11.56 -1.66 -7.96
N GLU A 68 10.60 -1.38 -8.82
CA GLU A 68 9.80 -2.39 -9.52
C GLU A 68 10.40 -2.67 -10.89
N HIS A 69 10.66 -3.94 -11.19
CA HIS A 69 11.18 -4.38 -12.48
C HIS A 69 10.09 -5.13 -13.23
N GLY A 70 9.45 -4.49 -14.20
CA GLY A 70 8.37 -5.05 -14.97
C GLY A 70 8.65 -5.06 -16.47
N PRO A 71 7.73 -5.65 -17.27
CA PRO A 71 7.90 -5.71 -18.73
C PRO A 71 7.92 -4.34 -19.40
N GLU A 72 7.33 -3.33 -18.76
CA GLU A 72 7.26 -1.97 -19.28
C GLU A 72 8.45 -1.11 -18.85
N GLY A 73 9.37 -1.66 -18.04
CA GLY A 73 10.54 -0.94 -17.58
C GLY A 73 10.71 -0.99 -16.07
N VAL A 74 11.60 -0.13 -15.59
CA VAL A 74 11.98 -0.05 -14.19
C VAL A 74 11.34 1.21 -13.59
N HIS A 75 10.62 1.05 -12.48
CA HIS A 75 9.97 2.17 -11.81
C HIS A 75 10.40 2.24 -10.35
N GLY A 76 10.94 3.39 -9.95
CA GLY A 76 11.33 3.65 -8.58
C GLY A 76 10.27 4.44 -7.84
N PHE A 77 10.05 4.10 -6.58
CA PHE A 77 9.13 4.78 -5.69
C PHE A 77 9.83 5.02 -4.36
N GLU A 78 9.63 6.17 -3.75
CA GLU A 78 10.29 6.48 -2.50
C GLU A 78 9.48 7.45 -1.64
N GLY A 79 9.88 7.55 -0.40
CA GLY A 79 9.26 8.47 0.54
C GLY A 79 9.88 8.42 1.92
N ARG A 80 9.19 9.10 2.84
CA ARG A 80 9.58 9.16 4.25
C ARG A 80 8.41 8.72 5.11
N TYR A 81 8.71 8.00 6.18
CA TYR A 81 7.73 7.69 7.21
C TYR A 81 7.55 8.91 8.10
N ARG A 82 6.31 9.32 8.29
CA ARG A 82 5.95 10.46 9.14
C ARG A 82 5.43 10.04 10.50
N GLN A 83 4.75 8.90 10.54
CA GLN A 83 4.22 8.32 11.77
C GLN A 83 4.23 6.81 11.66
N VAL A 84 4.73 6.14 12.68
CA VAL A 84 4.73 4.68 12.77
C VAL A 84 4.18 4.32 14.14
N THR A 85 2.93 3.85 14.20
CA THR A 85 2.25 3.50 15.45
C THR A 85 1.76 2.05 15.32
N PRO A 86 2.61 1.06 15.64
CA PRO A 86 2.23 -0.35 15.51
C PRO A 86 1.13 -0.73 16.49
N PRO A 87 0.21 -1.59 16.11
CA PRO A 87 -0.08 -2.08 14.77
C PRO A 87 -1.24 -1.33 14.12
N GLU A 88 -1.41 -0.04 14.43
CA GLU A 88 -2.63 0.71 14.16
C GLU A 88 -2.54 1.67 12.98
N ARG A 89 -1.40 2.37 12.83
CA ARG A 89 -1.36 3.50 11.91
C ARG A 89 0.04 3.72 11.34
N LEU A 90 0.08 3.94 10.02
CA LEU A 90 1.31 4.21 9.27
C LEU A 90 1.07 5.41 8.37
N VAL A 91 1.87 6.46 8.49
CA VAL A 91 1.79 7.64 7.61
C VAL A 91 3.13 7.78 6.90
N GLN A 92 3.09 7.88 5.57
CA GLN A 92 4.29 7.98 4.77
C GLN A 92 4.05 8.86 3.54
N THR A 93 5.10 9.44 3.01
CA THR A 93 5.03 10.12 1.72
C THR A 93 5.29 9.13 0.60
N PHE A 94 4.85 9.47 -0.60
CA PHE A 94 4.97 8.64 -1.79
C PHE A 94 5.32 9.53 -2.97
N GLU A 95 6.38 9.16 -3.68
CA GLU A 95 6.82 9.87 -4.88
C GLU A 95 7.32 8.85 -5.89
N TRP A 96 6.86 8.98 -7.14
CA TRP A 96 7.31 8.15 -8.24
C TRP A 96 8.45 8.87 -8.99
N ASP A 97 9.52 8.13 -9.33
CA ASP A 97 10.67 8.69 -10.05
C ASP A 97 10.29 9.33 -11.39
N GLY A 98 9.23 8.85 -12.03
CA GLY A 98 8.74 9.36 -13.30
C GLY A 98 8.07 10.73 -13.21
N MET A 99 7.72 11.17 -12.00
CA MET A 99 7.11 12.48 -11.74
C MET A 99 7.76 13.13 -10.52
N PRO A 100 9.02 13.52 -10.61
CA PRO A 100 9.72 14.10 -9.47
C PRO A 100 9.06 15.39 -8.99
N GLY A 101 8.98 15.56 -7.69
CA GLY A 101 8.34 16.71 -7.06
C GLY A 101 6.85 16.54 -6.80
N HIS A 102 6.22 15.49 -7.32
CA HIS A 102 4.80 15.22 -7.08
C HIS A 102 4.67 14.22 -5.94
N VAL A 103 4.54 14.72 -4.73
CA VAL A 103 4.55 13.93 -3.50
C VAL A 103 3.15 13.83 -2.91
N ALA A 104 2.69 12.60 -2.68
CA ALA A 104 1.44 12.34 -1.98
C ALA A 104 1.74 11.95 -0.54
N VAL A 105 0.77 12.17 0.36
CA VAL A 105 0.84 11.69 1.74
C VAL A 105 -0.16 10.55 1.89
N GLU A 106 0.33 9.39 2.28
CA GLU A 106 -0.48 8.19 2.46
C GLU A 106 -0.64 7.88 3.94
N THR A 107 -1.89 7.65 4.35
CA THR A 107 -2.22 7.26 5.73
C THR A 107 -2.92 5.92 5.68
N ALA A 108 -2.31 4.90 6.27
CA ALA A 108 -2.89 3.57 6.39
C ALA A 108 -3.29 3.31 7.84
N THR A 109 -4.53 2.89 8.05
CA THR A 109 -5.01 2.43 9.35
C THR A 109 -5.36 0.96 9.28
N PHE A 110 -5.12 0.23 10.36
CA PHE A 110 -5.31 -1.21 10.45
C PHE A 110 -6.31 -1.47 11.56
N GLU A 111 -7.53 -1.84 11.18
CA GLU A 111 -8.63 -2.05 12.14
C GLU A 111 -8.83 -3.55 12.38
N ASP A 112 -8.75 -3.95 13.64
CA ASP A 112 -9.04 -5.33 14.05
C ASP A 112 -10.57 -5.52 14.05
N LEU A 113 -11.05 -6.44 13.20
CA LEU A 113 -12.49 -6.71 13.12
C LEU A 113 -12.98 -7.75 14.13
N GLY A 114 -12.07 -8.30 14.95
CA GLY A 114 -12.43 -9.15 16.09
C GLY A 114 -12.62 -10.63 15.79
N ASP A 115 -12.53 -11.04 14.52
CA ASP A 115 -12.74 -12.43 14.10
C ASP A 115 -11.57 -12.96 13.26
N GLY A 116 -10.38 -12.45 13.51
CA GLY A 116 -9.19 -12.84 12.75
C GLY A 116 -9.09 -12.15 11.42
N ARG A 117 -9.85 -11.08 11.19
CA ARG A 117 -9.81 -10.28 9.99
C ARG A 117 -9.38 -8.84 10.30
N THR A 118 -8.81 -8.19 9.33
CA THR A 118 -8.31 -6.81 9.45
C THR A 118 -8.82 -5.97 8.30
N ARG A 119 -9.36 -4.80 8.60
CA ARG A 119 -9.68 -3.80 7.56
C ARG A 119 -8.52 -2.84 7.47
N VAL A 120 -7.96 -2.71 6.28
CA VAL A 120 -6.94 -1.69 5.98
C VAL A 120 -7.61 -0.57 5.21
N VAL A 121 -7.47 0.65 5.71
CA VAL A 121 -7.96 1.86 5.04
C VAL A 121 -6.73 2.72 4.72
N ASN A 122 -6.47 2.92 3.44
CA ASN A 122 -5.35 3.74 2.98
C ASN A 122 -5.91 4.96 2.26
N THR A 123 -5.59 6.15 2.76
CA THR A 123 -6.00 7.41 2.15
C THR A 123 -4.77 8.12 1.62
N SER A 124 -4.76 8.40 0.32
CA SER A 124 -3.69 9.16 -0.33
C SER A 124 -4.17 10.59 -0.55
N LEU A 125 -3.41 11.55 -0.03
CA LEU A 125 -3.68 12.97 -0.21
C LEU A 125 -2.68 13.54 -1.22
N PHE A 126 -3.19 14.06 -2.33
CA PHE A 126 -2.38 14.64 -3.40
C PHE A 126 -2.31 16.16 -3.25
N HIS A 127 -1.28 16.75 -3.84
CA HIS A 127 -1.09 18.19 -3.78
C HIS A 127 -2.13 18.94 -4.63
N THR A 128 -2.55 18.36 -5.75
CA THR A 128 -3.54 18.95 -6.65
C THR A 128 -4.58 17.93 -7.07
N THR A 129 -5.75 18.44 -7.52
CA THR A 129 -6.80 17.60 -8.09
C THR A 129 -6.31 16.88 -9.34
N GLU A 130 -5.51 17.54 -10.16
CA GLU A 130 -4.96 16.96 -11.40
C GLU A 130 -4.08 15.74 -11.09
N GLU A 131 -3.27 15.81 -10.04
CA GLU A 131 -2.45 14.68 -9.63
C GLU A 131 -3.31 13.51 -9.16
N ARG A 132 -4.37 13.80 -8.38
CA ARG A 132 -5.33 12.79 -7.93
C ARG A 132 -6.00 12.12 -9.13
N ASP A 133 -6.48 12.91 -10.09
CA ASP A 133 -7.17 12.41 -11.27
C ASP A 133 -6.22 11.60 -12.15
N GLY A 134 -4.98 12.03 -12.29
CA GLY A 134 -3.96 11.30 -13.03
C GLY A 134 -3.70 9.91 -12.44
N MET A 135 -3.65 9.81 -11.12
CA MET A 135 -3.48 8.51 -10.46
C MET A 135 -4.69 7.61 -10.71
N LEU A 136 -5.91 8.13 -10.59
CA LEU A 136 -7.12 7.34 -10.85
C LEU A 136 -7.16 6.80 -12.28
N SER A 137 -6.71 7.56 -13.26
CA SER A 137 -6.76 7.18 -14.67
C SER A 137 -5.56 6.34 -15.11
N SER A 138 -4.59 6.10 -14.22
CA SER A 138 -3.35 5.39 -14.56
C SER A 138 -3.47 3.86 -14.56
N GLY A 139 -4.65 3.32 -14.23
CA GLY A 139 -4.83 1.87 -14.03
C GLY A 139 -4.45 1.41 -12.64
N MET A 140 -4.36 2.33 -11.67
CA MET A 140 -3.95 2.01 -10.31
C MET A 140 -4.84 0.96 -9.65
N GLU A 141 -6.14 0.97 -9.93
CA GLU A 141 -7.07 0.03 -9.29
C GLU A 141 -6.77 -1.40 -9.68
N GLN A 142 -6.47 -1.64 -10.96
CA GLN A 142 -6.09 -2.97 -11.43
C GLN A 142 -4.77 -3.42 -10.79
N GLY A 143 -3.76 -2.56 -10.78
CA GLY A 143 -2.47 -2.87 -10.18
C GLY A 143 -2.58 -3.13 -8.68
N LEU A 144 -3.41 -2.34 -8.00
CA LEU A 144 -3.68 -2.53 -6.57
C LEU A 144 -4.31 -3.89 -6.29
N ASN A 145 -5.31 -4.28 -7.08
CA ASN A 145 -5.97 -5.57 -6.90
C ASN A 145 -5.01 -6.73 -7.17
N GLU A 146 -4.10 -6.60 -8.11
CA GLU A 146 -3.05 -7.60 -8.35
C GLU A 146 -2.11 -7.71 -7.14
N SER A 147 -1.68 -6.58 -6.59
CA SER A 147 -0.83 -6.57 -5.39
C SER A 147 -1.55 -7.17 -4.19
N TYR A 148 -2.81 -6.81 -3.98
CA TYR A 148 -3.57 -7.32 -2.85
C TYR A 148 -3.91 -8.80 -2.99
N ALA A 149 -4.09 -9.31 -4.21
CA ALA A 149 -4.24 -10.74 -4.43
C ALA A 149 -2.96 -11.50 -4.03
N ALA A 150 -1.80 -10.93 -4.34
CA ALA A 150 -0.52 -11.51 -3.89
C ALA A 150 -0.40 -11.45 -2.38
N LEU A 151 -0.87 -10.38 -1.75
CA LEU A 151 -0.88 -10.25 -0.29
C LEU A 151 -1.79 -11.30 0.35
N ASP A 152 -2.98 -11.54 -0.24
CA ASP A 152 -3.87 -12.60 0.25
C ASP A 152 -3.17 -13.97 0.26
N ARG A 153 -2.43 -14.28 -0.81
CA ARG A 153 -1.69 -15.55 -0.91
C ARG A 153 -0.59 -15.64 0.14
N LEU A 154 0.13 -14.55 0.36
CA LEU A 154 1.17 -14.49 1.38
C LEU A 154 0.59 -14.70 2.78
N LEU A 155 -0.48 -14.00 3.10
CA LEU A 155 -1.13 -14.10 4.43
C LEU A 155 -1.67 -15.50 4.67
N ALA A 156 -2.21 -16.15 3.63
CA ALA A 156 -2.72 -17.52 3.74
C ALA A 156 -1.60 -18.53 4.06
N LYS A 157 -0.38 -18.28 3.57
CA LYS A 157 0.79 -19.15 3.85
C LYS A 157 1.29 -18.97 5.27
N LEU A 158 1.11 -17.81 5.87
CA LEU A 158 1.66 -17.47 7.19
C LEU A 158 0.65 -17.61 8.32
N GLY A 159 -0.61 -17.69 7.97
CA GLY A 159 -1.70 -17.77 8.95
C GLY A 159 -2.13 -19.17 9.38
#